data_8b198f3c9d2410c0dd149a6e0abc2cb3
#
_entry.id   8b198f3c9d2410c0dd149a6e0abc2cb3
#
_cell.length_a   1.000
_cell.length_b   1.000
_cell.length_c   1.000
_cell.angle_alpha   90.00
_cell.angle_beta   90.00
_cell.angle_gamma   90.00
#
_symmetry.space_group_name_H-M   'P 1'
#
loop_
_entity.id
_entity.type
_entity.pdbx_description
1 polymer ?
#
loop_
_entity_poly.entity_id
_entity_poly.type
_entity_poly.pdbx_seq_one_letter_code
_entity_poly.pdbx_strand_id
1 'polypeptide(L)'
;HTRSQIHAPCGYAANGAPHAAVSFTALRPMLGYSSRLLLSDITNTVYANISELFIGKMYTKEALGYYNRGKQYKDMPVSAVISSVQNVTFPALSQLQDNPAKMRTSAHQVTVVMNFIIFPVMLGLIAVVGDFIAVFLPQRWLPVIPYFRILCLSGLFAPLSVVSYNILKIKSDGKLIFRLEIIKKLIATVILAITIPMGVKAIAWGQTVIFLSDAIVNMLGAGRYLRWTIWDAF
;
A
#
# COMPACT_ATOMS: atom_id res chain seq x y z
N HIS A 1 -9.03 -46.31 5.92
CA HIS A 1 -10.48 -46.52 5.77
C HIS A 1 -11.24 -45.39 6.46
N THR A 2 -12.15 -44.90 5.69
CA THR A 2 -13.30 -44.01 5.94
C THR A 2 -13.05 -42.51 5.72
N ARG A 3 -13.19 -42.15 4.44
CA ARG A 3 -13.56 -40.81 4.00
C ARG A 3 -14.95 -40.48 4.54
N SER A 4 -15.10 -39.49 5.38
CA SER A 4 -16.39 -38.86 5.63
C SER A 4 -16.51 -37.64 4.72
N GLN A 5 -17.23 -37.82 3.62
CA GLN A 5 -17.69 -36.72 2.79
C GLN A 5 -18.73 -35.91 3.59
N ILE A 6 -18.40 -34.65 3.85
CA ILE A 6 -19.41 -33.70 4.34
C ILE A 6 -20.15 -33.19 3.11
N HIS A 7 -21.27 -33.85 2.83
CA HIS A 7 -22.30 -33.35 1.93
C HIS A 7 -22.99 -32.15 2.60
N ALA A 8 -22.77 -30.97 2.06
CA ALA A 8 -23.65 -29.83 2.34
C ALA A 8 -24.98 -30.06 1.62
N PRO A 9 -26.13 -30.03 2.29
CA PRO A 9 -27.41 -30.11 1.61
C PRO A 9 -27.73 -28.76 0.96
N CYS A 10 -27.55 -28.66 -0.35
CA CYS A 10 -28.09 -27.58 -1.16
C CYS A 10 -29.59 -27.85 -1.37
N GLY A 11 -30.41 -27.57 -0.35
CA GLY A 11 -31.86 -27.61 -0.44
C GLY A 11 -32.41 -26.31 -1.00
N TYR A 12 -32.59 -26.20 -2.28
CA TYR A 12 -33.45 -25.18 -2.88
C TYR A 12 -34.91 -25.53 -2.56
N ALA A 13 -35.46 -24.98 -1.47
CA ALA A 13 -36.88 -24.95 -1.23
C ALA A 13 -37.44 -23.69 -1.88
N ALA A 14 -38.23 -23.88 -2.93
CA ALA A 14 -39.09 -22.85 -3.49
C ALA A 14 -40.12 -22.42 -2.42
N ASN A 15 -40.39 -21.12 -2.36
CA ASN A 15 -41.40 -20.46 -1.52
C ASN A 15 -41.03 -20.28 -0.02
N GLY A 16 -40.22 -19.28 0.24
CA GLY A 16 -40.07 -18.72 1.58
C GLY A 16 -39.34 -17.38 1.50
N ALA A 17 -40.00 -16.31 1.93
CA ALA A 17 -39.37 -15.03 2.13
C ALA A 17 -38.09 -15.21 2.99
N PRO A 18 -37.00 -14.50 2.75
CA PRO A 18 -35.80 -14.62 3.57
C PRO A 18 -36.14 -14.16 5.00
N HIS A 19 -36.40 -15.13 5.87
CA HIS A 19 -36.43 -14.84 7.29
C HIS A 19 -35.01 -14.46 7.73
N ALA A 20 -34.80 -13.21 8.02
CA ALA A 20 -33.55 -12.73 8.62
C ALA A 20 -33.46 -13.30 10.07
N ALA A 21 -33.13 -14.58 10.15
CA ALA A 21 -32.80 -15.20 11.43
C ALA A 21 -31.39 -14.73 11.81
N VAL A 22 -31.31 -13.66 12.60
CA VAL A 22 -30.06 -13.18 13.19
C VAL A 22 -29.63 -14.19 14.25
N SER A 23 -28.75 -15.12 13.88
CA SER A 23 -28.17 -16.08 14.83
C SER A 23 -27.05 -15.38 15.62
N PHE A 24 -27.30 -15.03 16.87
CA PHE A 24 -26.33 -14.46 17.79
C PHE A 24 -25.07 -15.35 17.97
N THR A 25 -25.22 -16.65 17.82
CA THR A 25 -24.12 -17.62 17.91
C THR A 25 -23.15 -17.52 16.72
N ALA A 26 -23.65 -17.18 15.53
CA ALA A 26 -22.85 -16.95 14.34
C ALA A 26 -22.20 -15.54 14.33
N LEU A 27 -22.80 -14.56 15.00
CA LEU A 27 -22.29 -13.19 15.09
C LEU A 27 -21.03 -13.08 15.95
N ARG A 28 -20.90 -13.86 17.00
CA ARG A 28 -19.77 -13.77 17.95
C ARG A 28 -18.40 -14.02 17.30
N PRO A 29 -18.17 -15.08 16.50
CA PRO A 29 -16.88 -15.25 15.80
C PRO A 29 -16.67 -14.21 14.69
N MET A 30 -17.73 -13.76 14.02
CA MET A 30 -17.66 -12.69 13.00
C MET A 30 -17.28 -11.34 13.64
N LEU A 31 -17.84 -10.99 14.78
CA LEU A 31 -17.48 -9.77 15.52
C LEU A 31 -16.02 -9.82 16.01
N GLY A 32 -15.54 -10.97 16.48
CA GLY A 32 -14.15 -11.14 16.88
C GLY A 32 -13.16 -11.00 15.73
N TYR A 33 -13.51 -11.46 14.53
CA TYR A 33 -12.72 -11.26 13.34
C TYR A 33 -12.77 -9.81 12.85
N SER A 34 -13.98 -9.26 12.74
CA SER A 34 -14.21 -7.89 12.26
C SER A 34 -13.57 -6.84 13.18
N SER A 35 -13.60 -7.02 14.49
CA SER A 35 -12.97 -6.09 15.43
C SER A 35 -11.45 -6.06 15.30
N ARG A 36 -10.81 -7.20 15.04
CA ARG A 36 -9.36 -7.27 14.78
C ARG A 36 -8.99 -6.61 13.45
N LEU A 37 -9.83 -6.80 12.44
CA LEU A 37 -9.65 -6.16 11.14
C LEU A 37 -9.80 -4.64 11.26
N LEU A 38 -10.84 -4.15 11.93
CA LEU A 38 -11.06 -2.73 12.21
C LEU A 38 -9.88 -2.11 12.99
N LEU A 39 -9.38 -2.78 14.02
CA LEU A 39 -8.22 -2.30 14.77
C LEU A 39 -6.96 -2.20 13.88
N SER A 40 -6.76 -3.17 13.01
CA SER A 40 -5.67 -3.14 12.03
C SER A 40 -5.83 -1.97 11.06
N ASP A 41 -7.03 -1.76 10.52
CA ASP A 41 -7.31 -0.68 9.56
C ASP A 41 -7.21 0.71 10.21
N ILE A 42 -7.70 0.87 11.44
CA ILE A 42 -7.53 2.11 12.22
C ILE A 42 -6.03 2.38 12.43
N THR A 43 -5.28 1.38 12.86
CA THR A 43 -3.85 1.52 13.08
C THR A 43 -3.12 1.90 11.79
N ASN A 44 -3.44 1.26 10.67
CA ASN A 44 -2.86 1.58 9.37
C ASN A 44 -3.23 3.00 8.92
N THR A 45 -4.48 3.41 9.11
CA THR A 45 -4.96 4.76 8.78
C THR A 45 -4.26 5.83 9.62
N VAL A 46 -4.09 5.60 10.92
CA VAL A 46 -3.35 6.53 11.79
C VAL A 46 -1.90 6.66 11.33
N TYR A 47 -1.22 5.56 11.05
CA TYR A 47 0.17 5.58 10.57
C TYR A 47 0.30 6.21 9.17
N ALA A 48 -0.66 5.99 8.27
CA ALA A 48 -0.65 6.59 6.94
C ALA A 48 -0.77 8.12 6.99
N ASN A 49 -1.45 8.66 8.01
CA ASN A 49 -1.67 10.11 8.18
C ASN A 49 -0.83 10.72 9.33
N ILE A 50 0.07 9.95 9.93
CA ILE A 50 0.83 10.40 11.11
C ILE A 50 1.68 11.64 10.80
N SER A 51 2.29 11.70 9.60
CA SER A 51 3.06 12.86 9.14
C SER A 51 2.19 14.12 9.07
N GLU A 52 0.96 13.99 8.60
CA GLU A 52 0.00 15.09 8.49
C GLU A 52 -0.45 15.60 9.86
N LEU A 53 -0.68 14.68 10.80
CA LEU A 53 -1.01 15.03 12.18
C LEU A 53 0.12 15.83 12.84
N PHE A 54 1.38 15.41 12.66
CA PHE A 54 2.53 16.14 13.20
C PHE A 54 2.75 17.49 12.53
N ILE A 55 2.62 17.55 11.20
CA ILE A 55 2.71 18.83 10.47
C ILE A 55 1.63 19.80 10.96
N GLY A 56 0.39 19.33 11.09
CA GLY A 56 -0.74 20.15 11.54
C GLY A 56 -0.62 20.63 12.98
N LYS A 57 0.06 19.87 13.86
CA LYS A 57 0.26 20.23 15.27
C LYS A 57 1.49 21.13 15.51
N MET A 58 2.57 20.92 14.77
CA MET A 58 3.87 21.57 15.01
C MET A 58 4.20 22.69 14.02
N TYR A 59 3.54 22.73 12.89
CA TYR A 59 3.80 23.69 11.81
C TYR A 59 2.53 24.48 11.45
N THR A 60 2.61 25.31 10.40
CA THR A 60 1.49 26.15 9.98
C THR A 60 0.44 25.36 9.19
N LYS A 61 -0.81 25.85 9.19
CA LYS A 61 -1.90 25.27 8.41
C LYS A 61 -1.62 25.31 6.90
N GLU A 62 -0.91 26.35 6.45
CA GLU A 62 -0.49 26.52 5.06
C GLU A 62 0.51 25.41 4.66
N ALA A 63 1.49 25.14 5.51
CA ALA A 63 2.49 24.08 5.27
C ALA A 63 1.84 22.69 5.20
N LEU A 64 0.86 22.42 6.08
CA LEU A 64 0.03 21.21 6.01
C LEU A 64 -0.75 21.16 4.69
N GLY A 65 -1.35 22.26 4.28
CA GLY A 65 -2.09 22.36 3.01
C GLY A 65 -1.20 22.04 1.81
N TYR A 66 0.01 22.60 1.75
CA TYR A 66 0.96 22.35 0.66
C TYR A 66 1.44 20.89 0.63
N TYR A 67 1.76 20.33 1.78
CA TYR A 67 2.17 18.93 1.90
C TYR A 67 1.05 17.98 1.43
N ASN A 68 -0.18 18.18 1.93
CA ASN A 68 -1.34 17.35 1.59
C ASN A 68 -1.69 17.41 0.11
N ARG A 69 -1.63 18.60 -0.50
CA ARG A 69 -1.87 18.74 -1.94
C ARG A 69 -0.79 18.04 -2.75
N GLY A 70 0.48 18.19 -2.36
CA GLY A 70 1.58 17.48 -3.00
C GLY A 70 1.39 15.94 -2.91
N LYS A 71 1.01 15.43 -1.73
CA LYS A 71 0.72 14.02 -1.51
C LYS A 71 -0.45 13.53 -2.35
N GLN A 72 -1.57 14.25 -2.32
CA GLN A 72 -2.78 13.89 -3.05
C GLN A 72 -2.54 13.80 -4.55
N TYR A 73 -1.88 14.79 -5.15
CA TYR A 73 -1.60 14.80 -6.59
C TYR A 73 -0.65 13.67 -7.01
N LYS A 74 0.32 13.32 -6.18
CA LYS A 74 1.19 12.16 -6.39
C LYS A 74 0.42 10.85 -6.25
N ASP A 75 -0.46 10.72 -5.26
CA ASP A 75 -1.18 9.48 -4.97
C ASP A 75 -2.23 9.14 -6.03
N MET A 76 -2.83 10.13 -6.69
CA MET A 76 -3.85 9.88 -7.72
C MET A 76 -3.36 8.95 -8.85
N PRO A 77 -2.30 9.27 -9.61
CA PRO A 77 -1.84 8.39 -10.69
C PRO A 77 -1.25 7.07 -10.17
N VAL A 78 -0.55 7.10 -9.03
CA VAL A 78 0.01 5.87 -8.42
C VAL A 78 -1.09 4.90 -8.05
N SER A 79 -2.13 5.37 -7.35
CA SER A 79 -3.24 4.52 -6.93
C SER A 79 -4.06 4.00 -8.12
N ALA A 80 -4.25 4.80 -9.17
CA ALA A 80 -4.96 4.37 -10.37
C ALA A 80 -4.22 3.20 -11.06
N VAL A 81 -2.90 3.30 -11.23
CA VAL A 81 -2.11 2.21 -11.83
C VAL A 81 -2.11 0.98 -10.93
N ILE A 82 -1.85 1.17 -9.63
CA ILE A 82 -1.79 0.06 -8.67
C ILE A 82 -3.12 -0.69 -8.62
N SER A 83 -4.24 0.00 -8.44
CA SER A 83 -5.55 -0.64 -8.33
C SER A 83 -5.94 -1.39 -9.60
N SER A 84 -5.70 -0.79 -10.77
CA SER A 84 -6.00 -1.43 -12.06
C SER A 84 -5.21 -2.73 -12.26
N VAL A 85 -3.93 -2.71 -11.91
CA VAL A 85 -3.07 -3.89 -12.06
C VAL A 85 -3.37 -4.93 -10.97
N GLN A 86 -3.58 -4.53 -9.72
CA GLN A 86 -3.86 -5.45 -8.62
C GLN A 86 -5.13 -6.27 -8.81
N ASN A 87 -6.19 -5.66 -9.35
CA ASN A 87 -7.47 -6.34 -9.57
C ASN A 87 -7.35 -7.57 -10.51
N VAL A 88 -6.38 -7.55 -11.42
CA VAL A 88 -6.11 -8.66 -12.33
C VAL A 88 -4.98 -9.56 -11.82
N THR A 89 -3.94 -8.96 -11.27
CA THR A 89 -2.69 -9.64 -10.93
C THR A 89 -2.80 -10.48 -9.67
N PHE A 90 -3.51 -10.01 -8.66
CA PHE A 90 -3.61 -10.74 -7.40
C PHE A 90 -4.29 -12.10 -7.57
N PRO A 91 -5.45 -12.23 -8.26
CA PRO A 91 -6.05 -13.53 -8.57
C PRO A 91 -5.15 -14.41 -9.44
N ALA A 92 -4.47 -13.83 -10.44
CA ALA A 92 -3.57 -14.58 -11.32
C ALA A 92 -2.37 -15.16 -10.57
N LEU A 93 -1.70 -14.37 -9.73
CA LEU A 93 -0.60 -14.84 -8.88
C LEU A 93 -1.06 -15.88 -7.86
N SER A 94 -2.28 -15.74 -7.33
CA SER A 94 -2.86 -16.70 -6.38
C SER A 94 -3.06 -18.09 -7.01
N GLN A 95 -3.44 -18.16 -8.29
CA GLN A 95 -3.55 -19.44 -9.02
C GLN A 95 -2.19 -20.12 -9.25
N LEU A 96 -1.10 -19.36 -9.20
CA LEU A 96 0.26 -19.87 -9.39
C LEU A 96 0.96 -20.24 -8.08
N GLN A 97 0.24 -20.24 -6.96
CA GLN A 97 0.82 -20.45 -5.62
C GLN A 97 1.60 -21.76 -5.50
N ASP A 98 1.18 -22.82 -6.20
CA ASP A 98 1.83 -24.14 -6.14
C ASP A 98 3.04 -24.27 -7.07
N ASN A 99 3.30 -23.26 -7.92
CA ASN A 99 4.45 -23.24 -8.81
C ASN A 99 5.31 -21.96 -8.60
N PRO A 100 6.31 -22.03 -7.69
CA PRO A 100 7.13 -20.86 -7.34
C PRO A 100 7.88 -20.25 -8.52
N ALA A 101 8.31 -21.07 -9.49
CA ALA A 101 9.03 -20.58 -10.66
C ALA A 101 8.13 -19.71 -11.57
N LYS A 102 6.95 -20.21 -11.90
CA LYS A 102 5.97 -19.45 -12.69
C LYS A 102 5.50 -18.21 -11.94
N MET A 103 5.24 -18.32 -10.64
CA MET A 103 4.85 -17.19 -9.82
C MET A 103 5.90 -16.08 -9.81
N ARG A 104 7.21 -16.44 -9.69
CA ARG A 104 8.31 -15.48 -9.77
C ARG A 104 8.34 -14.76 -11.12
N THR A 105 8.27 -15.51 -12.23
CA THR A 105 8.28 -14.93 -13.57
C THR A 105 7.10 -14.00 -13.79
N SER A 106 5.90 -14.39 -13.38
CA SER A 106 4.70 -13.54 -13.49
C SER A 106 4.80 -12.30 -12.61
N ALA A 107 5.28 -12.41 -11.38
CA ALA A 107 5.50 -11.28 -10.49
C ALA A 107 6.52 -10.30 -11.06
N HIS A 108 7.61 -10.80 -11.66
CA HIS A 108 8.59 -9.97 -12.36
C HIS A 108 7.95 -9.20 -13.53
N GLN A 109 7.23 -9.89 -14.42
CA GLN A 109 6.55 -9.25 -15.54
C GLN A 109 5.60 -8.14 -15.09
N VAL A 110 4.82 -8.39 -14.03
CA VAL A 110 3.92 -7.38 -13.45
C VAL A 110 4.70 -6.18 -12.91
N THR A 111 5.80 -6.42 -12.20
CA THR A 111 6.63 -5.34 -11.66
C THR A 111 7.23 -4.49 -12.78
N VAL A 112 7.74 -5.12 -13.84
CA VAL A 112 8.29 -4.41 -15.02
C VAL A 112 7.21 -3.56 -15.70
N VAL A 113 6.02 -4.11 -15.92
CA VAL A 113 4.90 -3.36 -16.52
C VAL A 113 4.50 -2.17 -15.66
N MET A 114 4.36 -2.36 -14.35
CA MET A 114 4.04 -1.28 -13.43
C MET A 114 5.13 -0.20 -13.41
N ASN A 115 6.39 -0.59 -13.38
CA ASN A 115 7.52 0.34 -13.44
C ASN A 115 7.53 1.11 -14.75
N PHE A 116 7.31 0.44 -15.88
CA PHE A 116 7.26 1.07 -17.21
C PHE A 116 6.18 2.17 -17.31
N ILE A 117 5.10 2.04 -16.55
CA ILE A 117 4.04 3.06 -16.50
C ILE A 117 4.36 4.12 -15.44
N ILE A 118 4.72 3.71 -14.20
CA ILE A 118 4.86 4.64 -13.07
C ILE A 118 6.10 5.52 -13.21
N PHE A 119 7.23 4.99 -13.72
CA PHE A 119 8.46 5.79 -13.84
C PHE A 119 8.28 7.00 -14.77
N PRO A 120 7.82 6.84 -16.04
CA PRO A 120 7.60 7.99 -16.92
C PRO A 120 6.58 8.96 -16.35
N VAL A 121 5.51 8.46 -15.74
CA VAL A 121 4.47 9.32 -15.16
C VAL A 121 5.04 10.14 -14.01
N MET A 122 5.76 9.53 -13.06
CA MET A 122 6.33 10.25 -11.93
C MET A 122 7.43 11.25 -12.35
N LEU A 123 8.32 10.84 -13.23
CA LEU A 123 9.37 11.72 -13.75
C LEU A 123 8.79 12.87 -14.58
N GLY A 124 7.78 12.59 -15.41
CA GLY A 124 7.05 13.60 -16.17
C GLY A 124 6.36 14.61 -15.25
N LEU A 125 5.71 14.15 -14.19
CA LEU A 125 5.09 15.03 -13.20
C LEU A 125 6.11 15.89 -12.46
N ILE A 126 7.28 15.34 -12.09
CA ILE A 126 8.38 16.10 -11.49
C ILE A 126 8.88 17.22 -12.42
N ALA A 127 8.98 16.93 -13.73
CA ALA A 127 9.43 17.89 -14.71
C ALA A 127 8.41 19.03 -14.92
N VAL A 128 7.15 18.68 -15.13
CA VAL A 128 6.09 19.60 -15.58
C VAL A 128 5.45 20.39 -14.44
N VAL A 129 5.54 19.92 -13.18
CA VAL A 129 4.80 20.53 -12.06
C VAL A 129 5.06 22.03 -11.90
N GLY A 130 6.27 22.51 -12.15
CA GLY A 130 6.62 23.94 -12.03
C GLY A 130 5.79 24.79 -12.97
N ASP A 131 5.83 24.46 -14.24
CA ASP A 131 5.13 25.18 -15.31
C ASP A 131 3.61 25.02 -15.17
N PHE A 132 3.15 23.82 -14.81
CA PHE A 132 1.74 23.56 -14.57
C PHE A 132 1.18 24.45 -13.46
N ILE A 133 1.86 24.54 -12.31
CA ILE A 133 1.41 25.39 -11.21
C ILE A 133 1.50 26.88 -11.60
N ALA A 134 2.56 27.29 -12.28
CA ALA A 134 2.76 28.69 -12.67
C ALA A 134 1.68 29.19 -13.65
N VAL A 135 1.18 28.32 -14.53
CA VAL A 135 0.18 28.68 -15.56
C VAL A 135 -1.26 28.52 -15.05
N PHE A 136 -1.55 27.42 -14.33
CA PHE A 136 -2.93 27.05 -14.02
C PHE A 136 -3.37 27.39 -12.61
N LEU A 137 -2.42 27.63 -11.65
CA LEU A 137 -2.77 27.92 -10.28
C LEU A 137 -2.31 29.32 -9.84
N PRO A 138 -3.00 29.94 -8.86
CA PRO A 138 -2.54 31.21 -8.26
C PRO A 138 -1.15 31.04 -7.64
N GLN A 139 -0.35 32.11 -7.65
CA GLN A 139 1.06 32.12 -7.15
C GLN A 139 1.22 31.59 -5.72
N ARG A 140 0.18 31.68 -4.89
CA ARG A 140 0.15 31.11 -3.53
C ARG A 140 0.41 29.59 -3.48
N TRP A 141 0.28 28.85 -4.61
CA TRP A 141 0.52 27.43 -4.69
C TRP A 141 1.95 27.04 -5.08
N LEU A 142 2.79 28.00 -5.47
CA LEU A 142 4.21 27.73 -5.79
C LEU A 142 4.98 26.97 -4.71
N PRO A 143 4.72 27.21 -3.38
CA PRO A 143 5.38 26.43 -2.33
C PRO A 143 5.06 24.92 -2.33
N VAL A 144 4.05 24.44 -3.07
CA VAL A 144 3.75 23.01 -3.21
C VAL A 144 4.81 22.27 -4.02
N ILE A 145 5.45 22.94 -4.98
CA ILE A 145 6.38 22.31 -5.95
C ILE A 145 7.47 21.45 -5.28
N PRO A 146 8.24 21.95 -4.30
CA PRO A 146 9.28 21.14 -3.66
C PRO A 146 8.73 19.92 -2.93
N TYR A 147 7.59 20.03 -2.25
CA TYR A 147 6.95 18.89 -1.57
C TYR A 147 6.49 17.85 -2.58
N PHE A 148 5.83 18.28 -3.65
CA PHE A 148 5.34 17.41 -4.70
C PHE A 148 6.49 16.64 -5.38
N ARG A 149 7.58 17.32 -5.76
CA ARG A 149 8.76 16.69 -6.39
C ARG A 149 9.37 15.61 -5.49
N ILE A 150 9.56 15.92 -4.21
CA ILE A 150 10.11 14.95 -3.24
C ILE A 150 9.16 13.75 -3.08
N LEU A 151 7.86 14.01 -2.94
CA LEU A 151 6.88 12.94 -2.75
C LEU A 151 6.72 12.06 -4.02
N CYS A 152 6.86 12.63 -5.23
CA CYS A 152 6.85 11.84 -6.46
C CYS A 152 7.97 10.79 -6.51
N LEU A 153 9.14 11.08 -5.91
CA LEU A 153 10.21 10.08 -5.79
C LEU A 153 9.77 8.87 -4.95
N SER A 154 8.94 9.07 -3.92
CA SER A 154 8.39 7.95 -3.14
C SER A 154 7.49 7.03 -3.97
N GLY A 155 6.79 7.58 -4.98
CA GLY A 155 5.92 6.82 -5.87
C GLY A 155 6.65 5.78 -6.73
N LEU A 156 7.94 6.01 -7.01
CA LEU A 156 8.76 5.08 -7.80
C LEU A 156 8.95 3.71 -7.12
N PHE A 157 8.86 3.66 -5.79
CA PHE A 157 9.03 2.41 -5.03
C PHE A 157 7.71 1.64 -4.83
N ALA A 158 6.58 2.22 -5.24
CA ALA A 158 5.26 1.63 -5.03
C ALA A 158 5.08 0.27 -5.74
N PRO A 159 5.48 0.07 -7.01
CA PRO A 159 5.35 -1.22 -7.70
C PRO A 159 6.06 -2.35 -6.96
N LEU A 160 7.31 -2.12 -6.55
CA LEU A 160 8.12 -3.11 -5.85
C LEU A 160 7.48 -3.50 -4.51
N SER A 161 7.03 -2.51 -3.74
CA SER A 161 6.37 -2.76 -2.45
C SER A 161 5.09 -3.57 -2.63
N VAL A 162 4.24 -3.18 -3.58
CA VAL A 162 2.93 -3.79 -3.81
C VAL A 162 3.03 -5.23 -4.29
N VAL A 163 3.87 -5.52 -5.29
CA VAL A 163 4.04 -6.89 -5.81
C VAL A 163 4.64 -7.79 -4.76
N SER A 164 5.69 -7.34 -4.06
CA SER A 164 6.31 -8.09 -2.97
C SER A 164 5.32 -8.39 -1.83
N TYR A 165 4.46 -7.43 -1.48
CA TYR A 165 3.42 -7.61 -0.47
C TYR A 165 2.33 -8.60 -0.92
N ASN A 166 1.96 -8.62 -2.21
CA ASN A 166 1.03 -9.60 -2.76
C ASN A 166 1.61 -11.02 -2.68
N ILE A 167 2.89 -11.22 -3.00
CA ILE A 167 3.58 -12.49 -2.82
C ILE A 167 3.51 -12.96 -1.35
N LEU A 168 3.76 -12.04 -0.40
CA LEU A 168 3.65 -12.33 1.02
C LEU A 168 2.23 -12.74 1.42
N LYS A 169 1.19 -12.05 0.93
CA LYS A 169 -0.21 -12.39 1.21
C LYS A 169 -0.60 -13.78 0.71
N ILE A 170 -0.05 -14.21 -0.43
CA ILE A 170 -0.37 -15.50 -1.04
C ILE A 170 0.40 -16.64 -0.38
N LYS A 171 1.67 -16.41 -0.02
CA LYS A 171 2.61 -17.47 0.39
C LYS A 171 2.84 -17.56 1.90
N SER A 172 2.65 -16.47 2.65
CA SER A 172 3.02 -16.46 4.05
C SER A 172 1.84 -16.68 4.99
N ASP A 173 2.14 -17.26 6.16
CA ASP A 173 1.25 -17.21 7.30
C ASP A 173 1.14 -15.76 7.78
N GLY A 174 -0.05 -15.31 8.17
CA GLY A 174 -0.29 -13.94 8.64
C GLY A 174 0.65 -13.45 9.74
N LYS A 175 1.32 -14.36 10.47
CA LYS A 175 2.33 -14.05 11.49
C LYS A 175 3.56 -13.34 10.92
N LEU A 176 4.03 -13.73 9.73
CA LEU A 176 5.19 -13.07 9.10
C LEU A 176 4.80 -11.67 8.64
N ILE A 177 3.65 -11.51 8.01
CA ILE A 177 3.14 -10.19 7.59
C ILE A 177 3.07 -9.27 8.79
N PHE A 178 2.49 -9.73 9.90
CA PHE A 178 2.37 -8.94 11.12
C PHE A 178 3.73 -8.50 11.68
N ARG A 179 4.73 -9.40 11.71
CA ARG A 179 6.11 -9.04 12.13
C ARG A 179 6.74 -8.00 11.22
N LEU A 180 6.59 -8.15 9.90
CA LEU A 180 7.12 -7.17 8.93
C LEU A 180 6.43 -5.82 9.08
N GLU A 181 5.10 -5.79 9.32
CA GLU A 181 4.37 -4.56 9.59
C GLU A 181 4.88 -3.84 10.85
N ILE A 182 5.16 -4.57 11.93
CA ILE A 182 5.75 -3.99 13.15
C ILE A 182 7.13 -3.38 12.82
N ILE A 183 7.99 -4.10 12.11
CA ILE A 183 9.32 -3.61 11.74
C ILE A 183 9.21 -2.33 10.90
N LYS A 184 8.35 -2.29 9.90
CA LYS A 184 8.10 -1.10 9.07
C LYS A 184 7.63 0.09 9.91
N LYS A 185 6.70 -0.13 10.84
CA LYS A 185 6.18 0.91 11.75
C LYS A 185 7.26 1.43 12.70
N LEU A 186 8.12 0.57 13.21
CA LEU A 186 9.26 0.99 14.04
C LEU A 186 10.23 1.87 13.22
N ILE A 187 10.59 1.44 12.02
CA ILE A 187 11.46 2.21 11.11
C ILE A 187 10.81 3.58 10.80
N ALA A 188 9.53 3.59 10.44
CA ALA A 188 8.80 4.81 10.14
C ALA A 188 8.76 5.77 11.34
N THR A 189 8.55 5.24 12.55
CA THR A 189 8.54 6.04 13.79
C THR A 189 9.89 6.69 14.04
N VAL A 190 10.99 5.95 13.87
CA VAL A 190 12.35 6.49 14.04
C VAL A 190 12.65 7.58 13.01
N ILE A 191 12.34 7.34 11.73
CA ILE A 191 12.55 8.32 10.65
C ILE A 191 11.74 9.59 10.92
N LEU A 192 10.47 9.45 11.31
CA LEU A 192 9.63 10.60 11.64
C LEU A 192 10.13 11.35 12.86
N ALA A 193 10.55 10.66 13.91
CA ALA A 193 11.10 11.31 15.10
C ALA A 193 12.32 12.18 14.77
N ILE A 194 13.16 11.77 13.81
CA ILE A 194 14.31 12.53 13.34
C ILE A 194 13.88 13.68 12.43
N THR A 195 12.93 13.46 11.52
CA THR A 195 12.59 14.44 10.47
C THR A 195 11.60 15.51 10.93
N ILE A 196 10.77 15.23 11.94
CA ILE A 196 9.78 16.18 12.47
C ILE A 196 10.45 17.48 12.93
N PRO A 197 11.52 17.49 13.74
CA PRO A 197 12.14 18.76 14.17
C PRO A 197 12.88 19.50 13.06
N MET A 198 13.20 18.83 11.93
CA MET A 198 13.98 19.40 10.84
C MET A 198 13.13 20.18 9.81
N GLY A 199 11.81 20.15 9.94
CA GLY A 199 10.91 20.91 9.07
C GLY A 199 10.13 20.05 8.08
N VAL A 200 9.09 20.66 7.48
CA VAL A 200 8.13 19.93 6.60
C VAL A 200 8.80 19.33 5.36
N LYS A 201 9.84 19.95 4.81
CA LYS A 201 10.63 19.38 3.70
C LYS A 201 11.36 18.11 4.13
N ALA A 202 11.91 18.10 5.35
CA ALA A 202 12.57 16.92 5.92
C ALA A 202 11.57 15.78 6.14
N ILE A 203 10.33 16.09 6.57
CA ILE A 203 9.24 15.11 6.68
C ILE A 203 8.89 14.50 5.31
N ALA A 204 8.86 15.31 4.23
CA ALA A 204 8.63 14.81 2.89
C ALA A 204 9.76 13.84 2.41
N TRP A 205 11.02 14.17 2.70
CA TRP A 205 12.15 13.25 2.47
C TRP A 205 12.07 12.01 3.34
N GLY A 206 11.72 12.17 4.62
CA GLY A 206 11.46 11.06 5.54
C GLY A 206 10.41 10.10 5.00
N GLN A 207 9.33 10.63 4.43
CA GLN A 207 8.29 9.84 3.79
C GLN A 207 8.85 9.03 2.59
N THR A 208 9.72 9.62 1.78
CA THR A 208 10.37 8.90 0.67
C THR A 208 11.25 7.75 1.17
N VAL A 209 12.02 7.98 2.25
CA VAL A 209 12.84 6.94 2.87
C VAL A 209 11.98 5.84 3.51
N ILE A 210 10.84 6.19 4.10
CA ILE A 210 9.86 5.20 4.64
C ILE A 210 9.34 4.32 3.50
N PHE A 211 8.91 4.88 2.37
CA PHE A 211 8.44 4.08 1.23
C PHE A 211 9.53 3.18 0.65
N LEU A 212 10.76 3.65 0.59
CA LEU A 212 11.91 2.82 0.18
C LEU A 212 12.14 1.67 1.17
N SER A 213 12.12 1.95 2.47
CA SER A 213 12.30 0.91 3.50
C SER A 213 11.16 -0.11 3.49
N ASP A 214 9.91 0.33 3.27
CA ASP A 214 8.76 -0.55 3.11
C ASP A 214 8.93 -1.49 1.90
N ALA A 215 9.40 -0.96 0.76
CA ALA A 215 9.67 -1.76 -0.42
C ALA A 215 10.76 -2.81 -0.14
N ILE A 216 11.85 -2.42 0.51
CA ILE A 216 12.95 -3.33 0.88
C ILE A 216 12.48 -4.41 1.85
N VAL A 217 11.75 -4.04 2.92
CA VAL A 217 11.25 -5.00 3.92
C VAL A 217 10.29 -6.00 3.30
N ASN A 218 9.35 -5.54 2.45
CA ASN A 218 8.44 -6.43 1.74
C ASN A 218 9.18 -7.36 0.77
N MET A 219 10.17 -6.84 0.05
CA MET A 219 10.99 -7.61 -0.86
C MET A 219 11.82 -8.68 -0.13
N LEU A 220 12.48 -8.36 0.97
CA LEU A 220 13.22 -9.32 1.79
C LEU A 220 12.30 -10.40 2.35
N GLY A 221 11.09 -10.03 2.75
CA GLY A 221 10.06 -10.98 3.15
C GLY A 221 9.65 -11.92 2.03
N ALA A 222 9.36 -11.41 0.84
CA ALA A 222 8.98 -12.18 -0.35
C ALA A 222 10.13 -13.06 -0.85
N GLY A 223 11.37 -12.60 -0.72
CA GLY A 223 12.60 -13.33 -1.11
C GLY A 223 12.75 -14.69 -0.43
N ARG A 224 12.19 -14.87 0.76
CA ARG A 224 12.18 -16.16 1.47
C ARG A 224 11.39 -17.25 0.76
N TYR A 225 10.37 -16.86 -0.02
CA TYR A 225 9.47 -17.81 -0.69
C TYR A 225 9.82 -18.01 -2.17
N LEU A 226 10.26 -16.95 -2.87
CA LEU A 226 10.46 -16.97 -4.31
C LEU A 226 11.91 -16.70 -4.74
N ARG A 227 12.87 -16.58 -3.79
CA ARG A 227 14.22 -16.07 -4.06
C ARG A 227 14.16 -14.71 -4.80
N TRP A 228 13.20 -13.86 -4.40
CA TRP A 228 12.95 -12.57 -4.99
C TRP A 228 14.09 -11.62 -4.66
N THR A 229 14.71 -11.05 -5.69
CA THR A 229 15.91 -10.22 -5.56
C THR A 229 15.63 -8.80 -6.10
N ILE A 230 16.47 -7.84 -5.74
CA ILE A 230 16.37 -6.46 -6.27
C ILE A 230 16.41 -6.46 -7.82
N TRP A 231 17.21 -7.34 -8.40
CA TRP A 231 17.30 -7.51 -9.85
C TRP A 231 16.02 -8.01 -10.53
N ASP A 232 15.14 -8.66 -9.78
CA ASP A 232 13.82 -9.07 -10.26
C ASP A 232 12.82 -7.89 -10.27
N ALA A 233 13.21 -6.73 -9.75
CA ALA A 233 12.36 -5.55 -9.64
C ALA A 233 12.58 -4.53 -10.77
N PHE A 234 13.68 -4.64 -11.50
CA PHE A 234 14.09 -3.78 -12.60
C PHE A 234 14.39 -4.59 -13.84
#